data_b0208da40db14a7cf04d9e2234ed3df0
#
_entry.id   b0208da40db14a7cf04d9e2234ed3df0
#
_cell.length_a   1.000
_cell.length_b   1.000
_cell.length_c   1.000
_cell.angle_alpha   90.00
_cell.angle_beta   90.00
_cell.angle_gamma   90.00
#
_symmetry.space_group_name_H-M   'P 1'
#
loop_
_entity.id
_entity.type
_entity.pdbx_description
1 polymer ?
#
loop_
_entity_poly.entity_id
_entity_poly.type
_entity_poly.pdbx_seq_one_letter_code
_entity_poly.pdbx_strand_id
1 'polypeptide(L)'
;MYPLSFREFVDFHGYQLKEYKTPIGEKKKRAVNESNEIVEIRDLFDAYMRYGGMPGISDVGLEQDRVMTLLDGVYSTVVVRDILEREKRRGLRQITDAELLRKIILFLADNIGNNTSLNSVSNTLVSENMIQNREKQGKPATKTISSYVGALKESYMFYDVKRFDIKGKEYLKTLGKYYIVDIGLRNYLLGFRDRDRGHALENIVYFELLRRGFDVSIGKIDNLEVDFIATNANEKMYIQVTESMKNEFVRERELKPLQKIQNNYKKIVIALDKAIDDEYDGIESIDVIEWLLK
;
A
#
# COMPACT_ATOMS: atom_id res chain seq x y z
N MET A 1 -1.84 1.95 -15.41
CA MET A 1 -0.37 1.80 -15.26
C MET A 1 -0.06 2.01 -13.79
N TYR A 2 0.70 1.11 -13.18
CA TYR A 2 1.15 1.25 -11.78
C TYR A 2 2.53 1.93 -11.75
N PRO A 3 2.94 2.54 -10.63
CA PRO A 3 4.33 2.92 -10.38
C PRO A 3 5.27 1.71 -10.55
N LEU A 4 6.57 1.92 -10.60
CA LEU A 4 7.55 0.83 -10.68
C LEU A 4 7.37 -0.16 -9.52
N SER A 5 7.47 -1.46 -9.83
CA SER A 5 7.68 -2.48 -8.81
C SER A 5 9.05 -2.29 -8.15
N PHE A 6 9.31 -2.94 -7.02
CA PHE A 6 10.64 -2.87 -6.41
C PHE A 6 11.72 -3.43 -7.35
N ARG A 7 11.41 -4.48 -8.11
CA ARG A 7 12.32 -5.03 -9.12
C ARG A 7 12.66 -4.00 -10.19
N GLU A 8 11.64 -3.36 -10.78
CA GLU A 8 11.82 -2.31 -11.78
C GLU A 8 12.53 -1.08 -11.19
N PHE A 9 12.26 -0.71 -9.93
CA PHE A 9 12.96 0.37 -9.24
C PHE A 9 14.46 0.10 -9.17
N VAL A 10 14.88 -1.12 -8.83
CA VAL A 10 16.30 -1.50 -8.82
C VAL A 10 16.92 -1.36 -10.20
N ASP A 11 16.24 -1.88 -11.23
CA ASP A 11 16.72 -1.84 -12.62
C ASP A 11 16.79 -0.38 -13.16
N PHE A 12 15.77 0.44 -12.89
CA PHE A 12 15.72 1.85 -13.34
C PHE A 12 16.77 2.75 -12.67
N HIS A 13 17.22 2.40 -11.46
CA HIS A 13 18.32 3.11 -10.80
C HIS A 13 19.72 2.58 -11.20
N GLY A 14 19.81 1.79 -12.28
CA GLY A 14 21.07 1.31 -12.83
C GLY A 14 21.73 0.18 -12.04
N TYR A 15 20.98 -0.51 -11.18
CA TYR A 15 21.50 -1.64 -10.43
C TYR A 15 21.17 -2.96 -11.13
N GLN A 16 22.16 -3.85 -11.15
CA GLN A 16 22.00 -5.23 -11.60
C GLN A 16 22.01 -6.17 -10.40
N LEU A 17 21.08 -7.12 -10.36
CA LEU A 17 21.04 -8.15 -9.34
C LEU A 17 22.00 -9.28 -9.70
N LYS A 18 23.00 -9.51 -8.83
CA LYS A 18 23.95 -10.63 -8.94
C LYS A 18 23.78 -11.61 -7.79
N GLU A 19 23.68 -12.90 -8.12
CA GLU A 19 23.66 -13.94 -7.10
C GLU A 19 25.05 -14.16 -6.52
N TYR A 20 25.13 -14.39 -5.23
CA TYR A 20 26.35 -14.80 -4.54
C TYR A 20 26.03 -15.87 -3.49
N LYS A 21 27.05 -16.65 -3.12
CA LYS A 21 26.92 -17.62 -2.03
C LYS A 21 27.48 -17.02 -0.76
N THR A 22 26.72 -17.10 0.33
CA THR A 22 27.20 -16.76 1.66
C THR A 22 28.24 -17.77 2.13
N PRO A 23 29.05 -17.46 3.17
CA PRO A 23 30.01 -18.42 3.73
C PRO A 23 29.36 -19.72 4.22
N ILE A 24 28.08 -19.71 4.55
CA ILE A 24 27.31 -20.90 4.97
C ILE A 24 26.57 -21.58 3.80
N GLY A 25 26.86 -21.15 2.55
CA GLY A 25 26.35 -21.79 1.33
C GLY A 25 25.01 -21.34 0.83
N GLU A 26 24.34 -20.42 1.52
CA GLU A 26 23.06 -19.85 1.06
C GLU A 26 23.25 -18.98 -0.20
N LYS A 27 22.34 -19.09 -1.14
CA LYS A 27 22.28 -18.20 -2.31
C LYS A 27 21.53 -16.92 -1.93
N LYS A 28 22.21 -15.79 -2.05
CA LYS A 28 21.62 -14.46 -1.86
C LYS A 28 21.85 -13.59 -3.10
N LYS A 29 21.04 -12.54 -3.24
CA LYS A 29 21.21 -11.53 -4.28
C LYS A 29 21.84 -10.28 -3.66
N ARG A 30 22.63 -9.57 -4.46
CA ARG A 30 23.14 -8.22 -4.15
C ARG A 30 22.95 -7.32 -5.36
N ALA A 31 22.78 -6.05 -5.12
CA ALA A 31 22.71 -5.03 -6.17
C ALA A 31 24.13 -4.53 -6.49
N VAL A 32 24.41 -4.33 -7.78
CA VAL A 32 25.72 -3.84 -8.25
C VAL A 32 25.44 -2.77 -9.29
N ASN A 33 26.03 -1.59 -9.14
CA ASN A 33 25.90 -0.51 -10.12
C ASN A 33 26.90 -0.70 -11.30
N GLU A 34 26.84 0.22 -12.27
CA GLU A 34 27.73 0.19 -13.46
C GLU A 34 29.21 0.32 -13.09
N SER A 35 29.54 0.95 -11.97
CA SER A 35 30.92 1.07 -11.45
C SER A 35 31.38 -0.17 -10.67
N ASN A 36 30.59 -1.26 -10.66
CA ASN A 36 30.78 -2.47 -9.86
C ASN A 36 30.76 -2.23 -8.33
N GLU A 37 30.19 -1.15 -7.87
CA GLU A 37 29.98 -0.93 -6.44
C GLU A 37 28.79 -1.78 -5.96
N ILE A 38 28.97 -2.40 -4.80
CA ILE A 38 27.95 -3.25 -4.18
C ILE A 38 27.08 -2.38 -3.28
N VAL A 39 25.77 -2.47 -3.46
CA VAL A 39 24.77 -1.86 -2.59
C VAL A 39 23.90 -2.95 -1.98
N GLU A 40 23.66 -2.85 -0.69
CA GLU A 40 22.77 -3.79 -0.01
C GLU A 40 21.33 -3.62 -0.53
N ILE A 41 20.70 -4.72 -0.89
CA ILE A 41 19.32 -4.69 -1.41
C ILE A 41 18.36 -4.11 -0.37
N ARG A 42 18.65 -4.29 0.91
CA ARG A 42 17.88 -3.72 2.01
C ARG A 42 17.86 -2.18 1.96
N ASP A 43 18.99 -1.55 1.66
CA ASP A 43 19.10 -0.10 1.56
C ASP A 43 18.28 0.44 0.37
N LEU A 44 18.30 -0.28 -0.76
CA LEU A 44 17.45 0.05 -1.91
C LEU A 44 15.96 -0.14 -1.59
N PHE A 45 15.61 -1.15 -0.80
CA PHE A 45 14.24 -1.35 -0.38
C PHE A 45 13.77 -0.26 0.61
N ASP A 46 14.62 0.15 1.54
CA ASP A 46 14.33 1.27 2.44
C ASP A 46 14.18 2.60 1.66
N ALA A 47 14.98 2.81 0.61
CA ALA A 47 14.79 3.93 -0.32
C ALA A 47 13.45 3.83 -1.07
N TYR A 48 13.09 2.65 -1.57
CA TYR A 48 11.79 2.41 -2.22
C TYR A 48 10.61 2.64 -1.28
N MET A 49 10.69 2.19 -0.04
CA MET A 49 9.69 2.46 0.99
C MET A 49 9.58 3.96 1.33
N ARG A 50 10.67 4.69 1.22
CA ARG A 50 10.71 6.14 1.51
C ARG A 50 10.21 6.98 0.34
N TYR A 51 10.68 6.70 -0.86
CA TYR A 51 10.51 7.55 -2.04
C TYR A 51 9.46 7.04 -3.02
N GLY A 52 9.06 5.76 -2.91
CA GLY A 52 8.11 5.14 -3.82
C GLY A 52 8.69 4.69 -5.15
N GLY A 53 7.82 4.37 -6.08
CA GLY A 53 8.17 3.84 -7.41
C GLY A 53 7.76 4.74 -8.57
N MET A 54 7.59 6.06 -8.37
CA MET A 54 7.33 6.96 -9.51
C MET A 54 8.53 6.98 -10.45
N PRO A 55 8.35 6.70 -11.78
CA PRO A 55 9.47 6.54 -12.72
C PRO A 55 10.45 7.73 -12.74
N GLY A 56 9.94 8.96 -12.64
CA GLY A 56 10.78 10.16 -12.64
C GLY A 56 11.75 10.28 -11.44
N ILE A 57 11.63 9.41 -10.42
CA ILE A 57 12.57 9.40 -9.29
C ILE A 57 13.95 8.93 -9.75
N SER A 58 14.03 8.00 -10.70
CA SER A 58 15.30 7.56 -11.26
C SER A 58 16.07 8.69 -11.95
N ASP A 59 15.36 9.64 -12.55
CA ASP A 59 15.98 10.77 -13.27
C ASP A 59 16.57 11.84 -12.31
N VAL A 60 15.95 12.01 -11.13
CA VAL A 60 16.41 13.02 -10.14
C VAL A 60 17.34 12.43 -9.08
N GLY A 61 17.47 11.10 -9.03
CA GLY A 61 18.23 10.38 -8.02
C GLY A 61 17.53 10.30 -6.67
N LEU A 62 18.15 9.59 -5.70
CA LEU A 62 17.58 9.33 -4.37
C LEU A 62 17.89 10.42 -3.34
N GLU A 63 18.00 11.69 -3.80
CA GLU A 63 18.17 12.85 -2.92
C GLU A 63 16.81 13.37 -2.46
N GLN A 64 16.61 13.49 -1.15
CA GLN A 64 15.32 13.80 -0.56
C GLN A 64 14.66 15.04 -1.15
N ASP A 65 15.39 16.16 -1.24
CA ASP A 65 14.83 17.44 -1.70
C ASP A 65 14.37 17.38 -3.16
N ARG A 66 15.13 16.69 -4.01
CA ARG A 66 14.79 16.50 -5.43
C ARG A 66 13.56 15.61 -5.60
N VAL A 67 13.53 14.50 -4.86
CA VAL A 67 12.38 13.58 -4.88
C VAL A 67 11.12 14.28 -4.36
N MET A 68 11.20 15.02 -3.25
CA MET A 68 10.05 15.76 -2.72
C MET A 68 9.56 16.83 -3.70
N THR A 69 10.44 17.52 -4.40
CA THR A 69 10.07 18.49 -5.45
C THR A 69 9.36 17.82 -6.62
N LEU A 70 9.83 16.64 -7.06
CA LEU A 70 9.17 15.85 -8.10
C LEU A 70 7.77 15.43 -7.66
N LEU A 71 7.65 14.88 -6.45
CA LEU A 71 6.36 14.39 -5.92
C LEU A 71 5.36 15.53 -5.69
N ASP A 72 5.83 16.74 -5.32
CA ASP A 72 5.00 17.95 -5.28
C ASP A 72 4.43 18.28 -6.65
N GLY A 73 5.26 18.25 -7.69
CA GLY A 73 4.84 18.47 -9.08
C GLY A 73 3.81 17.45 -9.52
N VAL A 74 4.00 16.15 -9.21
CA VAL A 74 3.05 15.07 -9.52
C VAL A 74 1.73 15.31 -8.78
N TYR A 75 1.78 15.58 -7.47
CA TYR A 75 0.59 15.80 -6.68
C TYR A 75 -0.20 17.02 -7.16
N SER A 76 0.45 18.16 -7.34
CA SER A 76 -0.20 19.43 -7.70
C SER A 76 -0.79 19.40 -9.10
N THR A 77 -0.07 18.79 -10.05
CA THR A 77 -0.44 18.82 -11.48
C THR A 77 -1.41 17.69 -11.81
N VAL A 78 -1.07 16.45 -11.46
CA VAL A 78 -1.84 15.27 -11.86
C VAL A 78 -3.05 15.07 -10.95
N VAL A 79 -2.86 15.20 -9.64
CA VAL A 79 -3.93 14.87 -8.70
C VAL A 79 -4.91 16.03 -8.54
N VAL A 80 -4.44 17.19 -8.12
CA VAL A 80 -5.36 18.30 -7.79
C VAL A 80 -5.93 18.93 -9.05
N ARG A 81 -5.07 19.31 -9.97
CA ARG A 81 -5.49 20.01 -11.19
C ARG A 81 -6.34 19.12 -12.11
N ASP A 82 -5.92 17.88 -12.39
CA ASP A 82 -6.65 17.00 -13.30
C ASP A 82 -8.00 16.58 -12.73
N ILE A 83 -8.13 16.33 -11.43
CA ILE A 83 -9.41 16.02 -10.80
C ILE A 83 -10.36 17.21 -10.94
N LEU A 84 -9.94 18.42 -10.55
CA LEU A 84 -10.77 19.60 -10.59
C LEU A 84 -11.17 20.00 -12.02
N GLU A 85 -10.23 19.94 -12.98
CA GLU A 85 -10.50 20.25 -14.39
C GLU A 85 -11.39 19.21 -15.06
N ARG A 86 -11.21 17.92 -14.75
CA ARG A 86 -12.02 16.84 -15.32
C ARG A 86 -13.47 16.95 -14.85
N GLU A 87 -13.71 17.24 -13.59
CA GLU A 87 -15.05 17.46 -13.04
C GLU A 87 -15.71 18.68 -13.67
N LYS A 88 -14.97 19.76 -13.85
CA LYS A 88 -15.45 20.96 -14.53
C LYS A 88 -15.85 20.69 -15.99
N ARG A 89 -15.05 19.93 -16.74
CA ARG A 89 -15.32 19.56 -18.14
C ARG A 89 -16.54 18.65 -18.30
N ARG A 90 -16.76 17.75 -17.32
CA ARG A 90 -17.94 16.86 -17.32
C ARG A 90 -19.24 17.56 -16.94
N GLY A 91 -19.20 18.84 -16.58
CA GLY A 91 -20.37 19.57 -16.05
C GLY A 91 -20.86 19.08 -14.70
N LEU A 92 -20.12 18.18 -14.08
CA LEU A 92 -20.37 17.62 -12.76
C LEU A 92 -19.77 18.58 -11.74
N ARG A 93 -20.55 19.55 -11.27
CA ARG A 93 -20.13 20.50 -10.21
C ARG A 93 -20.03 19.85 -8.83
N GLN A 94 -19.58 18.60 -8.75
CA GLN A 94 -19.58 17.86 -7.51
C GLN A 94 -18.30 18.08 -6.68
N ILE A 95 -17.19 18.42 -7.34
CA ILE A 95 -15.91 18.69 -6.69
C ILE A 95 -15.51 20.14 -6.99
N THR A 96 -15.83 21.03 -6.08
CA THR A 96 -15.57 22.47 -6.21
C THR A 96 -14.66 23.00 -5.11
N ASP A 97 -14.49 22.26 -4.02
CA ASP A 97 -13.74 22.66 -2.85
C ASP A 97 -12.39 21.91 -2.83
N ALA A 98 -11.32 22.58 -3.26
CA ALA A 98 -9.97 22.03 -3.28
C ALA A 98 -9.43 21.78 -1.87
N GLU A 99 -9.87 22.54 -0.87
CA GLU A 99 -9.46 22.35 0.52
C GLU A 99 -10.06 21.07 1.09
N LEU A 100 -11.36 20.83 0.85
CA LEU A 100 -12.02 19.59 1.24
C LEU A 100 -11.38 18.37 0.53
N LEU A 101 -11.07 18.50 -0.77
CA LEU A 101 -10.35 17.44 -1.51
C LEU A 101 -9.03 17.10 -0.85
N ARG A 102 -8.21 18.11 -0.54
CA ARG A 102 -6.94 17.93 0.15
C ARG A 102 -7.10 17.23 1.51
N LYS A 103 -8.08 17.63 2.31
CA LYS A 103 -8.35 17.03 3.63
C LYS A 103 -8.74 15.55 3.50
N ILE A 104 -9.57 15.21 2.52
CA ILE A 104 -9.93 13.81 2.24
C ILE A 104 -8.70 13.00 1.80
N ILE A 105 -7.84 13.57 0.94
CA ILE A 105 -6.59 12.93 0.51
C ILE A 105 -5.69 12.66 1.72
N LEU A 106 -5.46 13.64 2.58
CA LEU A 106 -4.63 13.48 3.78
C LEU A 106 -5.21 12.42 4.73
N PHE A 107 -6.53 12.44 4.94
CA PHE A 107 -7.19 11.43 5.76
C PHE A 107 -7.00 10.02 5.19
N LEU A 108 -7.24 9.82 3.90
CA LEU A 108 -7.09 8.50 3.28
C LEU A 108 -5.62 8.03 3.27
N ALA A 109 -4.68 8.95 3.04
CA ALA A 109 -3.24 8.65 3.09
C ALA A 109 -2.77 8.26 4.49
N ASP A 110 -3.31 8.88 5.55
CA ASP A 110 -2.99 8.54 6.94
C ASP A 110 -3.64 7.24 7.40
N ASN A 111 -4.72 6.82 6.72
CA ASN A 111 -5.49 5.61 7.06
C ASN A 111 -5.37 4.49 6.02
N ILE A 112 -4.29 4.44 5.22
CA ILE A 112 -4.06 3.30 4.32
C ILE A 112 -3.98 2.01 5.13
N GLY A 113 -4.55 0.93 4.58
CA GLY A 113 -4.59 -0.37 5.27
C GLY A 113 -5.54 -0.45 6.47
N ASN A 114 -6.12 0.66 6.92
CA ASN A 114 -7.12 0.67 7.99
C ASN A 114 -8.54 0.49 7.45
N ASN A 115 -9.38 -0.21 8.23
CA ASN A 115 -10.80 -0.33 7.92
C ASN A 115 -11.49 1.03 7.96
N THR A 116 -11.95 1.50 6.82
CA THR A 116 -12.50 2.85 6.64
C THR A 116 -13.88 2.81 6.02
N SER A 117 -14.80 3.68 6.48
CA SER A 117 -16.10 3.93 5.87
C SER A 117 -16.24 5.41 5.49
N LEU A 118 -17.08 5.70 4.50
CA LEU A 118 -17.39 7.11 4.13
C LEU A 118 -17.95 7.92 5.30
N ASN A 119 -18.67 7.26 6.20
CA ASN A 119 -19.17 7.91 7.43
C ASN A 119 -18.05 8.22 8.41
N SER A 120 -17.05 7.31 8.56
CA SER A 120 -15.89 7.58 9.42
C SER A 120 -15.07 8.74 8.88
N VAL A 121 -14.83 8.80 7.56
CA VAL A 121 -14.18 9.97 6.91
C VAL A 121 -14.90 11.27 7.29
N SER A 122 -16.21 11.32 7.05
CA SER A 122 -17.00 12.53 7.34
C SER A 122 -16.96 12.91 8.83
N ASN A 123 -17.04 11.94 9.74
CA ASN A 123 -17.02 12.20 11.18
C ASN A 123 -15.68 12.76 11.64
N THR A 124 -14.57 12.13 11.22
CA THR A 124 -13.23 12.56 11.61
C THR A 124 -12.90 13.95 11.09
N LEU A 125 -13.24 14.26 9.83
CA LEU A 125 -12.99 15.60 9.27
C LEU A 125 -13.70 16.71 10.07
N VAL A 126 -14.83 16.41 10.70
CA VAL A 126 -15.55 17.35 11.58
C VAL A 126 -14.93 17.39 12.98
N SER A 127 -14.67 16.23 13.60
CA SER A 127 -14.21 16.14 15.00
C SER A 127 -12.80 16.70 15.19
N GLU A 128 -11.94 16.59 14.19
CA GLU A 128 -10.56 17.12 14.25
C GLU A 128 -10.45 18.60 13.81
N ASN A 129 -11.57 19.32 13.72
CA ASN A 129 -11.61 20.69 13.21
C ASN A 129 -10.91 20.91 11.87
N MET A 130 -10.71 19.82 11.11
CA MET A 130 -10.14 19.90 9.77
C MET A 130 -11.05 20.70 8.82
N ILE A 131 -12.36 20.75 9.12
CA ILE A 131 -13.32 21.63 8.50
C ILE A 131 -13.71 22.64 9.58
N GLN A 132 -13.26 23.91 9.43
CA GLN A 132 -13.72 24.97 10.32
C GLN A 132 -15.25 25.02 10.24
N ASN A 133 -15.90 24.95 11.41
CA ASN A 133 -17.31 25.29 11.56
C ASN A 133 -17.49 26.75 11.09
N ARG A 134 -17.64 26.98 9.80
CA ARG A 134 -18.35 28.15 9.33
C ARG A 134 -19.78 27.90 9.80
N GLU A 135 -20.26 28.73 10.67
CA GLU A 135 -21.59 28.63 11.36
C GLU A 135 -22.81 28.38 10.43
N LYS A 136 -22.57 28.20 9.12
CA LYS A 136 -23.58 27.94 8.08
C LYS A 136 -23.36 26.72 7.21
N GLN A 137 -22.22 26.02 7.33
CA GLN A 137 -21.94 24.77 6.57
C GLN A 137 -21.76 23.63 7.57
N GLY A 138 -22.84 22.90 7.81
CA GLY A 138 -22.81 21.69 8.64
C GLY A 138 -21.85 20.61 8.09
N LYS A 139 -21.74 19.51 8.82
CA LYS A 139 -21.00 18.31 8.42
C LYS A 139 -21.22 17.99 6.93
N PRO A 140 -20.14 17.76 6.13
CA PRO A 140 -20.30 17.37 4.73
C PRO A 140 -21.16 16.11 4.63
N ALA A 141 -22.16 16.16 3.77
CA ALA A 141 -23.02 15.00 3.57
C ALA A 141 -22.18 13.80 3.08
N THR A 142 -22.52 12.61 3.54
CA THR A 142 -21.85 11.37 3.10
C THR A 142 -21.82 11.25 1.57
N LYS A 143 -22.85 11.76 0.88
CA LYS A 143 -22.90 11.83 -0.58
C LYS A 143 -21.76 12.69 -1.17
N THR A 144 -21.47 13.84 -0.55
CA THR A 144 -20.36 14.72 -0.96
C THR A 144 -19.02 13.99 -0.79
N ILE A 145 -18.77 13.40 0.38
CA ILE A 145 -17.56 12.59 0.61
C ILE A 145 -17.45 11.46 -0.41
N SER A 146 -18.55 10.75 -0.69
CA SER A 146 -18.58 9.69 -1.70
C SER A 146 -18.16 10.17 -3.09
N SER A 147 -18.60 11.37 -3.51
CA SER A 147 -18.22 11.94 -4.81
C SER A 147 -16.73 12.26 -4.87
N TYR A 148 -16.16 12.82 -3.80
CA TYR A 148 -14.71 13.12 -3.73
C TYR A 148 -13.87 11.85 -3.72
N VAL A 149 -14.23 10.85 -2.91
CA VAL A 149 -13.56 9.55 -2.88
C VAL A 149 -13.71 8.86 -4.25
N GLY A 150 -14.87 8.95 -4.89
CA GLY A 150 -15.10 8.44 -6.24
C GLY A 150 -14.12 9.03 -7.25
N ALA A 151 -13.94 10.35 -7.24
CA ALA A 151 -12.99 11.02 -8.14
C ALA A 151 -11.53 10.63 -7.88
N LEU A 152 -11.15 10.44 -6.60
CA LEU A 152 -9.82 9.96 -6.21
C LEU A 152 -9.57 8.52 -6.72
N LYS A 153 -10.58 7.67 -6.72
CA LYS A 153 -10.52 6.32 -7.30
C LYS A 153 -10.42 6.37 -8.84
N GLU A 154 -11.23 7.20 -9.49
CA GLU A 154 -11.20 7.39 -10.94
C GLU A 154 -9.89 8.02 -11.45
N SER A 155 -9.19 8.77 -10.59
CA SER A 155 -7.83 9.28 -10.90
C SER A 155 -6.73 8.26 -10.62
N TYR A 156 -7.08 7.07 -10.15
CA TYR A 156 -6.13 6.02 -9.73
C TYR A 156 -5.17 6.45 -8.62
N MET A 157 -5.51 7.48 -7.85
CA MET A 157 -4.72 7.87 -6.68
C MET A 157 -4.93 6.93 -5.50
N PHE A 158 -6.19 6.49 -5.30
CA PHE A 158 -6.55 5.52 -4.27
C PHE A 158 -7.31 4.34 -4.86
N TYR A 159 -7.08 3.18 -4.27
CA TYR A 159 -7.73 1.92 -4.59
C TYR A 159 -8.49 1.44 -3.37
N ASP A 160 -9.79 1.15 -3.53
CA ASP A 160 -10.60 0.55 -2.47
C ASP A 160 -10.60 -0.96 -2.58
N VAL A 161 -10.40 -1.62 -1.47
CA VAL A 161 -10.40 -3.08 -1.37
C VAL A 161 -11.53 -3.52 -0.46
N LYS A 162 -12.41 -4.36 -1.01
CA LYS A 162 -13.58 -4.87 -0.30
C LYS A 162 -13.18 -5.99 0.66
N ARG A 163 -13.94 -6.10 1.73
CA ARG A 163 -13.81 -7.22 2.67
C ARG A 163 -14.65 -8.40 2.24
N PHE A 164 -14.09 -9.59 2.40
CA PHE A 164 -14.74 -10.86 2.10
C PHE A 164 -14.81 -11.71 3.36
N ASP A 165 -16.02 -12.13 3.74
CA ASP A 165 -16.21 -13.08 4.84
C ASP A 165 -15.87 -14.50 4.37
N ILE A 166 -14.80 -15.06 4.93
CA ILE A 166 -14.27 -16.37 4.51
C ILE A 166 -15.25 -17.51 4.85
N LYS A 167 -15.94 -17.39 5.99
CA LYS A 167 -16.94 -18.38 6.43
C LYS A 167 -18.27 -18.19 5.71
N GLY A 168 -18.77 -16.97 5.63
CA GLY A 168 -20.02 -16.61 4.96
C GLY A 168 -19.92 -16.69 3.43
N LYS A 169 -18.71 -16.70 2.86
CA LYS A 169 -18.44 -16.72 1.42
C LYS A 169 -19.10 -15.58 0.66
N GLU A 170 -19.12 -14.40 1.25
CA GLU A 170 -19.75 -13.20 0.69
C GLU A 170 -18.93 -11.94 0.91
N TYR A 171 -19.09 -10.96 0.00
CA TYR A 171 -18.50 -9.64 0.16
C TYR A 171 -19.30 -8.81 1.17
N LEU A 172 -18.58 -8.19 2.10
CA LEU A 172 -19.19 -7.30 3.09
C LEU A 172 -19.50 -5.94 2.46
N LYS A 173 -20.68 -5.41 2.74
CA LYS A 173 -21.17 -4.13 2.19
C LYS A 173 -20.58 -2.90 2.89
N THR A 174 -20.10 -3.09 4.10
CA THR A 174 -19.61 -2.00 4.97
C THR A 174 -18.15 -2.20 5.27
N LEU A 175 -17.42 -1.09 5.35
CA LEU A 175 -15.99 -1.04 5.59
C LEU A 175 -15.17 -1.69 4.46
N GLY A 176 -14.10 -1.04 4.12
CA GLY A 176 -13.07 -1.52 3.22
C GLY A 176 -11.74 -0.88 3.62
N LYS A 177 -10.67 -1.26 2.97
CA LYS A 177 -9.39 -0.58 3.11
C LYS A 177 -9.13 0.26 1.86
N TYR A 178 -8.38 1.34 2.04
CA TYR A 178 -7.87 2.12 0.92
C TYR A 178 -6.35 2.00 0.87
N TYR A 179 -5.82 1.87 -0.35
CA TYR A 179 -4.39 1.89 -0.62
C TYR A 179 -4.07 3.02 -1.57
N ILE A 180 -2.96 3.70 -1.33
CA ILE A 180 -2.49 4.80 -2.19
C ILE A 180 -1.62 4.23 -3.30
N VAL A 181 -1.74 4.77 -4.51
CA VAL A 181 -1.05 4.27 -5.70
C VAL A 181 0.47 4.18 -5.52
N ASP A 182 1.05 5.09 -4.76
CA ASP A 182 2.49 5.17 -4.53
C ASP A 182 2.80 5.61 -3.10
N ILE A 183 3.69 4.86 -2.43
CA ILE A 183 4.03 5.14 -1.04
C ILE A 183 4.88 6.41 -0.89
N GLY A 184 5.61 6.81 -1.91
CA GLY A 184 6.35 8.07 -1.94
C GLY A 184 5.41 9.27 -1.92
N LEU A 185 4.29 9.22 -2.65
CA LEU A 185 3.25 10.25 -2.56
C LEU A 185 2.65 10.35 -1.15
N ARG A 186 2.43 9.22 -0.47
CA ARG A 186 2.01 9.23 0.92
C ARG A 186 3.02 9.93 1.80
N ASN A 187 4.30 9.58 1.65
CA ASN A 187 5.37 10.15 2.46
C ASN A 187 5.60 11.64 2.15
N TYR A 188 5.38 12.07 0.90
CA TYR A 188 5.34 13.49 0.54
C TYR A 188 4.24 14.24 1.30
N LEU A 189 3.03 13.66 1.38
CA LEU A 189 1.86 14.28 2.00
C LEU A 189 1.95 14.38 3.53
N LEU A 190 2.52 13.36 4.19
CA LEU A 190 2.43 13.16 5.64
C LEU A 190 3.79 13.19 6.35
N GLY A 191 4.89 13.18 5.60
CA GLY A 191 6.22 12.86 6.08
C GLY A 191 6.44 11.35 6.25
N PHE A 192 7.69 10.93 6.16
CA PHE A 192 8.08 9.56 6.45
C PHE A 192 8.01 9.30 7.98
N ARG A 193 7.35 8.23 8.37
CA ARG A 193 7.15 7.87 9.78
C ARG A 193 7.44 6.39 9.97
N ASP A 194 8.38 6.05 10.83
CA ASP A 194 8.74 4.63 11.09
C ASP A 194 7.58 3.80 11.62
N ARG A 195 6.69 4.39 12.43
CA ARG A 195 5.51 3.70 12.98
C ARG A 195 4.52 3.21 11.92
N ASP A 196 4.59 3.74 10.70
CA ASP A 196 3.66 3.43 9.61
C ASP A 196 4.25 2.40 8.63
N ARG A 197 5.44 1.84 8.92
CA ARG A 197 6.14 0.89 8.04
C ARG A 197 5.30 -0.35 7.72
N GLY A 198 4.55 -0.87 8.68
CA GLY A 198 3.66 -2.01 8.47
C GLY A 198 2.60 -1.73 7.42
N HIS A 199 1.92 -0.59 7.51
CA HIS A 199 0.92 -0.19 6.50
C HIS A 199 1.54 0.13 5.13
N ALA A 200 2.75 0.72 5.12
CA ALA A 200 3.50 0.94 3.89
C ALA A 200 3.87 -0.37 3.21
N LEU A 201 4.30 -1.37 3.99
CA LEU A 201 4.63 -2.69 3.48
C LEU A 201 3.38 -3.40 2.92
N GLU A 202 2.27 -3.34 3.64
CA GLU A 202 0.97 -3.86 3.18
C GLU A 202 0.55 -3.21 1.85
N ASN A 203 0.71 -1.89 1.73
CA ASN A 203 0.44 -1.15 0.49
C ASN A 203 1.32 -1.63 -0.68
N ILE A 204 2.61 -1.84 -0.46
CA ILE A 204 3.55 -2.34 -1.47
C ILE A 204 3.15 -3.75 -1.92
N VAL A 205 2.86 -4.65 -0.98
CA VAL A 205 2.42 -6.02 -1.28
C VAL A 205 1.10 -6.02 -2.05
N TYR A 206 0.15 -5.17 -1.69
CA TYR A 206 -1.10 -5.00 -2.43
C TYR A 206 -0.87 -4.70 -3.91
N PHE A 207 -0.04 -3.68 -4.22
CA PHE A 207 0.23 -3.33 -5.62
C PHE A 207 1.02 -4.40 -6.36
N GLU A 208 1.89 -5.12 -5.68
CA GLU A 208 2.60 -6.25 -6.29
C GLU A 208 1.65 -7.40 -6.63
N LEU A 209 0.67 -7.69 -5.78
CA LEU A 209 -0.37 -8.69 -6.10
C LEU A 209 -1.19 -8.28 -7.33
N LEU A 210 -1.55 -7.00 -7.45
CA LEU A 210 -2.25 -6.50 -8.65
C LEU A 210 -1.39 -6.63 -9.92
N ARG A 211 -0.07 -6.34 -9.85
CA ARG A 211 0.86 -6.52 -10.98
C ARG A 211 0.95 -7.96 -11.44
N ARG A 212 0.88 -8.90 -10.48
CA ARG A 212 0.87 -10.34 -10.76
C ARG A 212 -0.48 -10.86 -11.26
N GLY A 213 -1.46 -9.97 -11.46
CA GLY A 213 -2.77 -10.30 -12.03
C GLY A 213 -3.75 -10.94 -11.04
N PHE A 214 -3.56 -10.72 -9.74
CA PHE A 214 -4.52 -11.17 -8.75
C PHE A 214 -5.65 -10.15 -8.54
N ASP A 215 -6.86 -10.66 -8.39
CA ASP A 215 -7.95 -9.96 -7.72
C ASP A 215 -7.73 -10.06 -6.21
N VAL A 216 -7.76 -8.91 -5.53
CA VAL A 216 -7.41 -8.83 -4.10
C VAL A 216 -8.61 -8.37 -3.28
N SER A 217 -8.86 -9.06 -2.18
CA SER A 217 -9.84 -8.66 -1.16
C SER A 217 -9.24 -8.84 0.24
N ILE A 218 -9.82 -8.16 1.23
CA ILE A 218 -9.45 -8.30 2.64
C ILE A 218 -10.22 -9.48 3.22
N GLY A 219 -9.54 -10.41 3.87
CA GLY A 219 -10.20 -11.55 4.49
C GLY A 219 -10.74 -11.22 5.88
N LYS A 220 -11.98 -11.66 6.16
CA LYS A 220 -12.53 -11.69 7.51
C LYS A 220 -12.80 -13.12 7.91
N ILE A 221 -12.33 -13.53 9.08
CA ILE A 221 -12.64 -14.81 9.70
C ILE A 221 -12.95 -14.62 11.17
N ASP A 222 -14.21 -14.82 11.57
CA ASP A 222 -14.72 -14.46 12.89
C ASP A 222 -14.45 -12.98 13.21
N ASN A 223 -13.68 -12.71 14.28
CA ASN A 223 -13.25 -11.37 14.68
C ASN A 223 -11.82 -11.04 14.22
N LEU A 224 -11.21 -11.90 13.40
CA LEU A 224 -9.85 -11.72 12.89
C LEU A 224 -9.89 -11.26 11.43
N GLU A 225 -8.82 -10.61 11.03
CA GLU A 225 -8.60 -10.15 9.66
C GLU A 225 -7.42 -10.89 9.05
N VAL A 226 -7.54 -11.20 7.76
CA VAL A 226 -6.44 -11.64 6.90
C VAL A 226 -6.18 -10.52 5.93
N ASP A 227 -4.95 -10.03 5.86
CA ASP A 227 -4.63 -8.82 5.09
C ASP A 227 -5.06 -8.96 3.64
N PHE A 228 -4.76 -10.09 3.00
CA PHE A 228 -5.20 -10.31 1.62
C PHE A 228 -5.70 -11.72 1.35
N ILE A 229 -6.76 -11.78 0.56
CA ILE A 229 -7.15 -12.94 -0.22
C ILE A 229 -6.82 -12.60 -1.67
N ALA A 230 -5.82 -13.24 -2.23
CA ALA A 230 -5.41 -13.06 -3.62
C ALA A 230 -5.93 -14.23 -4.46
N THR A 231 -6.66 -13.92 -5.55
CA THR A 231 -7.29 -14.92 -6.41
C THR A 231 -7.05 -14.56 -7.88
N ASN A 232 -6.67 -15.54 -8.67
CA ASN A 232 -6.65 -15.45 -10.12
C ASN A 232 -7.27 -16.71 -10.73
N ALA A 233 -7.15 -16.89 -12.05
CA ALA A 233 -7.75 -18.05 -12.74
C ALA A 233 -7.16 -19.40 -12.28
N ASN A 234 -5.93 -19.42 -11.76
CA ASN A 234 -5.19 -20.65 -11.48
C ASN A 234 -5.08 -20.97 -9.98
N GLU A 235 -5.09 -19.94 -9.13
CA GLU A 235 -4.81 -20.11 -7.71
C GLU A 235 -5.55 -19.11 -6.81
N LYS A 236 -5.69 -19.52 -5.57
CA LYS A 236 -6.19 -18.69 -4.47
C LYS A 236 -5.24 -18.84 -3.29
N MET A 237 -4.88 -17.73 -2.66
CA MET A 237 -4.04 -17.74 -1.48
C MET A 237 -4.51 -16.74 -0.42
N TYR A 238 -4.15 -17.01 0.83
CA TYR A 238 -4.36 -16.13 1.97
C TYR A 238 -3.00 -15.60 2.43
N ILE A 239 -2.91 -14.30 2.59
CA ILE A 239 -1.63 -13.62 2.83
C ILE A 239 -1.77 -12.72 4.05
N GLN A 240 -0.81 -12.83 4.96
CA GLN A 240 -0.58 -11.91 6.05
C GLN A 240 0.73 -11.17 5.79
N VAL A 241 0.78 -9.87 6.09
CA VAL A 241 1.95 -9.02 5.87
C VAL A 241 2.40 -8.42 7.19
N THR A 242 3.67 -8.57 7.53
CA THR A 242 4.20 -8.06 8.79
C THR A 242 5.63 -7.54 8.64
N GLU A 243 6.02 -6.61 9.52
CA GLU A 243 7.41 -6.15 9.57
C GLU A 243 8.34 -7.23 10.09
N SER A 244 7.94 -8.01 11.10
CA SER A 244 8.84 -8.96 11.72
C SER A 244 8.11 -10.19 12.26
N MET A 245 8.71 -11.35 12.02
CA MET A 245 8.33 -12.66 12.59
C MET A 245 9.28 -13.11 13.70
N LYS A 246 10.30 -12.32 14.06
CA LYS A 246 11.32 -12.70 15.04
C LYS A 246 10.77 -12.80 16.47
N ASN A 247 9.85 -11.91 16.82
CA ASN A 247 9.19 -11.92 18.12
C ASN A 247 8.05 -12.96 18.14
N GLU A 248 8.03 -13.85 19.11
CA GLU A 248 7.08 -14.95 19.22
C GLU A 248 5.63 -14.47 19.34
N PHE A 249 5.37 -13.46 20.17
CA PHE A 249 4.01 -12.90 20.33
C PHE A 249 3.49 -12.27 19.02
N VAL A 250 4.37 -11.58 18.29
CA VAL A 250 4.02 -11.01 16.99
C VAL A 250 3.74 -12.15 16.02
N ARG A 251 4.61 -13.16 15.95
CA ARG A 251 4.47 -14.32 15.09
C ARG A 251 3.15 -15.07 15.32
N GLU A 252 2.82 -15.37 16.59
CA GLU A 252 1.55 -16.03 16.93
C GLU A 252 0.34 -15.20 16.52
N ARG A 253 0.39 -13.88 16.71
CA ARG A 253 -0.68 -12.97 16.30
C ARG A 253 -0.89 -13.01 14.79
N GLU A 254 0.19 -12.97 14.00
CA GLU A 254 0.12 -12.95 12.54
C GLU A 254 -0.30 -14.33 11.96
N LEU A 255 0.09 -15.43 12.59
CA LEU A 255 -0.30 -16.77 12.15
C LEU A 255 -1.76 -17.11 12.48
N LYS A 256 -2.28 -16.61 13.59
CA LYS A 256 -3.60 -16.95 14.13
C LYS A 256 -4.77 -16.81 13.13
N PRO A 257 -4.90 -15.75 12.32
CA PRO A 257 -5.95 -15.67 11.31
C PRO A 257 -5.85 -16.78 10.27
N LEU A 258 -4.65 -17.09 9.80
CA LEU A 258 -4.38 -18.09 8.78
C LEU A 258 -4.63 -19.51 9.31
N GLN A 259 -4.26 -19.81 10.55
CA GLN A 259 -4.50 -21.10 11.20
C GLN A 259 -6.01 -21.42 11.36
N LYS A 260 -6.84 -20.39 11.53
CA LYS A 260 -8.30 -20.58 11.61
C LYS A 260 -8.97 -20.94 10.31
N ILE A 261 -8.32 -20.76 9.17
CA ILE A 261 -8.87 -21.07 7.86
C ILE A 261 -8.78 -22.57 7.60
N GLN A 262 -9.92 -23.22 7.56
CA GLN A 262 -10.05 -24.68 7.35
C GLN A 262 -10.26 -25.02 5.88
N ASN A 263 -9.27 -24.72 5.04
CA ASN A 263 -9.24 -25.15 3.65
C ASN A 263 -7.80 -25.33 3.17
N ASN A 264 -7.64 -25.93 1.99
CA ASN A 264 -6.34 -26.35 1.44
C ASN A 264 -5.71 -25.29 0.53
N TYR A 265 -6.23 -24.07 0.46
CA TYR A 265 -5.58 -23.01 -0.28
C TYR A 265 -4.30 -22.57 0.41
N LYS A 266 -3.35 -22.11 -0.38
CA LYS A 266 -2.05 -21.65 0.10
C LYS A 266 -2.20 -20.53 1.13
N LYS A 267 -1.43 -20.61 2.21
CA LYS A 267 -1.37 -19.63 3.30
C LYS A 267 0.06 -19.15 3.44
N ILE A 268 0.25 -17.84 3.44
CA ILE A 268 1.58 -17.23 3.39
C ILE A 268 1.65 -16.08 4.38
N VAL A 269 2.77 -15.98 5.09
CA VAL A 269 3.17 -14.75 5.78
C VAL A 269 4.32 -14.14 5.02
N ILE A 270 4.17 -12.90 4.56
CA ILE A 270 5.21 -12.10 3.93
C ILE A 270 5.78 -11.15 4.98
N ALA A 271 7.04 -11.31 5.33
CA ALA A 271 7.69 -10.55 6.39
C ALA A 271 8.94 -9.82 5.89
N LEU A 272 9.19 -8.60 6.43
CA LEU A 272 10.40 -7.86 6.13
C LEU A 272 11.59 -8.39 6.92
N ASP A 273 11.35 -8.79 8.17
CA ASP A 273 12.31 -9.51 9.01
C ASP A 273 11.75 -10.92 9.28
N LYS A 274 11.99 -11.81 8.36
CA LYS A 274 11.59 -13.21 8.46
C LYS A 274 12.28 -13.89 9.65
N ALA A 275 11.57 -14.80 10.32
CA ALA A 275 12.17 -15.71 11.29
C ALA A 275 12.98 -16.81 10.58
N ILE A 276 13.63 -17.67 11.35
CA ILE A 276 14.52 -18.71 10.82
C ILE A 276 13.74 -19.76 10.02
N ASP A 277 12.55 -20.13 10.49
CA ASP A 277 11.74 -21.16 9.89
C ASP A 277 11.05 -20.67 8.60
N ASP A 278 11.01 -21.54 7.60
CA ASP A 278 10.38 -21.28 6.32
C ASP A 278 8.87 -21.63 6.32
N GLU A 279 8.41 -22.38 7.32
CA GLU A 279 7.04 -22.86 7.43
C GLU A 279 6.60 -23.02 8.90
N TYR A 280 5.34 -22.70 9.16
CA TYR A 280 4.65 -22.85 10.45
C TYR A 280 3.30 -23.52 10.24
N ASP A 281 3.17 -24.80 10.59
CA ASP A 281 1.89 -25.56 10.48
C ASP A 281 1.21 -25.45 9.09
N GLY A 282 2.00 -25.58 8.02
CA GLY A 282 1.50 -25.45 6.65
C GLY A 282 1.31 -24.01 6.16
N ILE A 283 1.81 -23.01 6.92
CA ILE A 283 1.83 -21.61 6.53
C ILE A 283 3.27 -21.25 6.14
N GLU A 284 3.47 -20.92 4.86
CA GLU A 284 4.77 -20.55 4.31
C GLU A 284 5.20 -19.16 4.80
N SER A 285 6.45 -19.02 5.24
CA SER A 285 7.05 -17.73 5.62
C SER A 285 8.01 -17.27 4.55
N ILE A 286 7.78 -16.08 3.99
CA ILE A 286 8.54 -15.54 2.85
C ILE A 286 9.13 -14.18 3.22
N ASP A 287 10.40 -13.95 2.86
CA ASP A 287 11.02 -12.64 2.91
C ASP A 287 10.40 -11.73 1.82
N VAL A 288 9.97 -10.54 2.20
CA VAL A 288 9.29 -9.61 1.28
C VAL A 288 10.20 -9.13 0.17
N ILE A 289 11.47 -8.85 0.47
CA ILE A 289 12.43 -8.35 -0.53
C ILE A 289 12.67 -9.44 -1.58
N GLU A 290 12.91 -10.67 -1.14
CA GLU A 290 13.08 -11.81 -2.05
C GLU A 290 11.81 -12.06 -2.88
N TRP A 291 10.64 -11.89 -2.28
CA TRP A 291 9.37 -12.06 -2.97
C TRP A 291 9.13 -10.97 -4.04
N LEU A 292 9.47 -9.71 -3.75
CA LEU A 292 9.34 -8.59 -4.67
C LEU A 292 10.36 -8.63 -5.83
N LEU A 293 11.46 -9.38 -5.67
CA LEU A 293 12.51 -9.53 -6.69
C LEU A 293 12.33 -10.77 -7.58
N LYS A 294 11.28 -11.54 -7.40
CA LYS A 294 10.90 -12.65 -8.28
C LYS A 294 10.08 -12.15 -9.45
#